data_38f74f2547856fe82155a848e7d8e861
#
_entry.id   38f74f2547856fe82155a848e7d8e861
#
_cell.length_a   1.000
_cell.length_b   1.000
_cell.length_c   1.000
_cell.angle_alpha   90.00
_cell.angle_beta   90.00
_cell.angle_gamma   90.00
#
_symmetry.space_group_name_H-M   'P 1'
#
loop_
_entity.id
_entity.type
_entity.pdbx_description
1 polymer ?
#
loop_
_entity_poly.entity_id
_entity_poly.type
_entity_poly.pdbx_seq_one_letter_code
_entity_poly.pdbx_strand_id
1 'polypeptide(L)'
;MGEGDGEFALDVAGEFVVCVNYLASPYGSSSPVTPDPAKGNGESYAADFPTPVTVRDNVRLQRLLLERLGVKHLRMAIGGSMGSMLALEWAATFPDFVTELVLIAGCGRHTDWAIGIGEAQRFSIMADAKFKGGQYDPADPPRAGLATSRMMAMLSYRAPKSVDERFARGVMENANPSSAAVSESVDDLDTTANADVERTLTKTGVEGHIGGTLVGAGRSTAMRKPSSHGDIGLAAHANESASETLPYFAVESYLQYQGKKFIQRFDANCYIQLTYTLDSHDVARGRGAYEDVLRRLTHRALVVGITSDVLYPFSLQSELADLMPNAEMYAIDSPHGHDAFLIEIKELNKAIARFRRGERADPDAARIANRFPGGAAPRSAPREDVEGKTSLTIPFGGVGRRPDENENENENENETKTKTRRDRLWVFSRR
;
A
#
# COMPACT_ATOMS: atom_id res chain seq x y z
N MET A 1 12.63 29.50 1.91
CA MET A 1 11.22 29.87 1.72
C MET A 1 11.11 30.25 0.26
N GLY A 2 10.68 29.34 -0.60
CA GLY A 2 10.41 29.59 -1.99
C GLY A 2 8.98 30.12 -2.07
N GLU A 3 8.84 31.32 -2.56
CA GLU A 3 7.59 31.86 -3.09
C GLU A 3 7.17 31.00 -4.28
N GLY A 4 6.40 29.98 -4.02
CA GLY A 4 5.66 29.22 -4.99
C GLY A 4 4.30 29.03 -4.39
N ASP A 5 3.25 29.16 -5.18
CA ASP A 5 1.84 29.04 -4.86
C ASP A 5 1.51 27.67 -4.20
N GLY A 6 2.16 27.39 -3.06
CA GLY A 6 2.16 26.12 -2.39
C GLY A 6 0.96 25.98 -1.45
N GLU A 7 -0.21 25.75 -2.01
CA GLU A 7 -1.31 25.20 -1.24
C GLU A 7 -0.96 23.76 -0.86
N PHE A 8 -0.70 23.55 0.41
CA PHE A 8 -0.52 22.20 0.94
C PHE A 8 -1.88 21.50 1.10
N ALA A 9 -1.95 20.25 0.69
CA ALA A 9 -3.13 19.41 0.91
C ALA A 9 -3.50 19.29 2.39
N LEU A 10 -2.51 19.37 3.28
CA LEU A 10 -2.66 19.26 4.72
C LEU A 10 -1.99 20.44 5.42
N ASP A 11 -2.69 21.00 6.39
CA ASP A 11 -2.16 22.00 7.30
C ASP A 11 -1.66 21.34 8.59
N VAL A 12 -0.43 20.85 8.58
CA VAL A 12 0.18 20.19 9.74
C VAL A 12 0.40 21.10 10.95
N ALA A 13 0.32 22.41 10.77
CA ALA A 13 0.42 23.40 11.86
C ALA A 13 -0.94 23.57 12.58
N GLY A 14 -2.04 23.48 11.84
CA GLY A 14 -3.40 23.67 12.36
C GLY A 14 -4.16 22.37 12.59
N GLU A 15 -3.65 21.23 12.15
CA GLU A 15 -4.34 19.95 12.17
C GLU A 15 -3.51 18.86 12.84
N PHE A 16 -4.19 17.97 13.56
CA PHE A 16 -3.55 16.78 14.10
C PHE A 16 -3.61 15.67 13.04
N VAL A 17 -2.47 15.36 12.43
CA VAL A 17 -2.36 14.36 11.37
C VAL A 17 -1.82 13.06 11.94
N VAL A 18 -2.53 11.95 11.71
CA VAL A 18 -2.11 10.60 12.13
C VAL A 18 -1.93 9.73 10.91
N CYS A 19 -0.78 9.06 10.85
CA CYS A 19 -0.50 8.02 9.87
C CYS A 19 -0.21 6.71 10.62
N VAL A 20 -1.12 5.75 10.50
CA VAL A 20 -1.00 4.47 11.19
C VAL A 20 -0.46 3.42 10.24
N ASN A 21 0.53 2.66 10.70
CA ASN A 21 1.08 1.54 9.93
C ASN A 21 0.07 0.39 9.85
N TYR A 22 0.10 -0.37 8.75
CA TYR A 22 -0.75 -1.55 8.58
C TYR A 22 -0.31 -2.69 9.52
N LEU A 23 -1.27 -3.48 9.99
CA LEU A 23 -0.99 -4.82 10.48
C LEU A 23 -0.29 -5.64 9.40
N ALA A 24 0.59 -6.51 9.81
CA ALA A 24 1.47 -7.31 8.95
C ALA A 24 2.61 -6.53 8.27
N SER A 25 2.70 -5.20 8.44
CA SER A 25 3.83 -4.40 7.94
C SER A 25 5.05 -4.52 8.87
N PRO A 26 6.28 -4.67 8.36
CA PRO A 26 7.48 -4.79 9.18
C PRO A 26 7.92 -3.48 9.86
N TYR A 27 7.18 -2.38 9.66
CA TYR A 27 7.57 -1.03 10.09
C TYR A 27 6.91 -0.58 11.40
N GLY A 28 6.75 -1.48 12.37
CA GLY A 28 6.35 -1.15 13.74
C GLY A 28 4.95 -1.60 14.17
N SER A 29 4.10 -2.06 13.25
CA SER A 29 2.87 -2.76 13.62
C SER A 29 3.13 -4.25 13.84
N SER A 30 2.21 -4.92 14.55
CA SER A 30 2.29 -6.38 14.70
C SER A 30 2.30 -7.06 13.32
N SER A 31 3.24 -7.96 13.13
CA SER A 31 3.55 -8.53 11.82
C SER A 31 4.28 -9.88 11.97
N PRO A 32 4.50 -10.63 10.90
CA PRO A 32 5.30 -11.86 10.93
C PRO A 32 6.68 -11.72 11.60
N VAL A 33 7.29 -10.54 11.58
CA VAL A 33 8.59 -10.30 12.23
C VAL A 33 8.48 -9.86 13.69
N THR A 34 7.28 -9.70 14.21
CA THR A 34 7.05 -9.37 15.64
C THR A 34 7.27 -10.61 16.49
N PRO A 35 7.89 -10.49 17.69
CA PRO A 35 7.98 -11.60 18.63
C PRO A 35 6.60 -12.21 18.95
N ASP A 36 6.51 -13.52 18.90
CA ASP A 36 5.30 -14.26 19.27
C ASP A 36 5.25 -14.47 20.78
N PRO A 37 4.27 -13.91 21.48
CA PRO A 37 4.15 -14.09 22.92
C PRO A 37 3.97 -15.57 23.35
N ALA A 38 3.42 -16.41 22.48
CA ALA A 38 3.21 -17.82 22.79
C ALA A 38 4.51 -18.64 22.78
N LYS A 39 5.55 -18.18 22.06
CA LYS A 39 6.84 -18.88 21.98
C LYS A 39 7.74 -18.65 23.18
N GLY A 40 7.56 -17.54 23.92
CA GLY A 40 8.23 -17.25 25.20
C GLY A 40 9.74 -17.02 25.13
N ASN A 41 10.39 -17.15 23.96
CA ASN A 41 11.83 -17.06 23.74
C ASN A 41 12.24 -15.85 22.88
N GLY A 42 11.28 -15.01 22.50
CA GLY A 42 11.50 -13.86 21.64
C GLY A 42 11.54 -14.18 20.14
N GLU A 43 11.26 -15.42 19.73
CA GLU A 43 11.09 -15.78 18.34
C GLU A 43 9.89 -15.08 17.73
N SER A 44 10.01 -14.69 16.45
CA SER A 44 8.94 -14.04 15.72
C SER A 44 7.82 -15.03 15.35
N TYR A 45 6.66 -14.47 15.01
CA TYR A 45 5.55 -15.26 14.47
C TYR A 45 5.94 -16.03 13.21
N ALA A 46 6.71 -15.42 12.31
CA ALA A 46 7.03 -15.96 11.00
C ALA A 46 5.76 -16.41 10.24
N ALA A 47 5.67 -17.67 9.81
CA ALA A 47 4.49 -18.22 9.15
C ALA A 47 3.27 -18.39 10.09
N ASP A 48 3.48 -18.38 11.41
CA ASP A 48 2.41 -18.55 12.40
C ASP A 48 1.66 -17.24 12.71
N PHE A 49 2.00 -16.15 12.03
CA PHE A 49 1.28 -14.89 12.20
C PHE A 49 -0.20 -15.06 11.90
N PRO A 50 -1.11 -14.57 12.79
CA PRO A 50 -2.55 -14.75 12.62
C PRO A 50 -3.05 -14.22 11.28
N THR A 51 -3.69 -15.07 10.50
CA THR A 51 -4.19 -14.76 9.16
C THR A 51 -5.61 -15.27 8.97
N PRO A 52 -6.38 -14.65 8.08
CA PRO A 52 -6.08 -13.45 7.31
C PRO A 52 -6.29 -12.15 8.11
N VAL A 53 -5.37 -11.19 7.98
CA VAL A 53 -5.59 -9.81 8.42
C VAL A 53 -6.29 -9.05 7.30
N THR A 54 -7.41 -8.43 7.56
CA THR A 54 -8.22 -7.75 6.55
C THR A 54 -8.06 -6.22 6.60
N VAL A 55 -8.49 -5.53 5.53
CA VAL A 55 -8.61 -4.06 5.52
C VAL A 55 -9.51 -3.60 6.69
N ARG A 56 -10.59 -4.34 6.96
CA ARG A 56 -11.52 -4.05 8.07
C ARG A 56 -10.87 -4.18 9.43
N ASP A 57 -10.01 -5.18 9.63
CA ASP A 57 -9.29 -5.36 10.91
C ASP A 57 -8.31 -4.22 11.14
N ASN A 58 -7.63 -3.75 10.09
CA ASN A 58 -6.80 -2.56 10.16
C ASN A 58 -7.61 -1.33 10.62
N VAL A 59 -8.78 -1.11 10.03
CA VAL A 59 -9.65 0.02 10.40
C VAL A 59 -10.13 -0.10 11.85
N ARG A 60 -10.51 -1.28 12.31
CA ARG A 60 -10.90 -1.52 13.70
C ARG A 60 -9.75 -1.25 14.68
N LEU A 61 -8.54 -1.74 14.37
CA LEU A 61 -7.36 -1.46 15.20
C LEU A 61 -7.03 0.03 15.22
N GLN A 62 -7.06 0.69 14.07
CA GLN A 62 -6.85 2.13 13.97
C GLN A 62 -7.87 2.91 14.81
N ARG A 63 -9.12 2.46 14.84
CA ARG A 63 -10.16 3.05 15.69
C ARG A 63 -9.79 2.98 17.16
N LEU A 64 -9.39 1.80 17.65
CA LEU A 64 -8.97 1.61 19.03
C LEU A 64 -7.75 2.48 19.39
N LEU A 65 -6.78 2.61 18.47
CA LEU A 65 -5.63 3.49 18.66
C LEU A 65 -6.06 4.95 18.78
N LEU A 66 -6.93 5.42 17.89
CA LEU A 66 -7.41 6.79 17.89
C LEU A 66 -8.20 7.12 19.16
N GLU A 67 -9.02 6.21 19.64
CA GLU A 67 -9.74 6.36 20.91
C GLU A 67 -8.77 6.49 22.10
N ARG A 68 -7.71 5.68 22.15
CA ARG A 68 -6.64 5.80 23.16
C ARG A 68 -5.88 7.12 23.10
N LEU A 69 -5.78 7.71 21.91
CA LEU A 69 -5.23 9.06 21.71
C LEU A 69 -6.22 10.17 22.06
N GLY A 70 -7.44 9.81 22.48
CA GLY A 70 -8.50 10.76 22.83
C GLY A 70 -9.21 11.37 21.63
N VAL A 71 -9.05 10.77 20.44
CA VAL A 71 -9.71 11.23 19.22
C VAL A 71 -11.12 10.71 19.18
N LYS A 72 -12.08 11.62 19.10
CA LYS A 72 -13.51 11.31 19.07
C LYS A 72 -14.10 11.34 17.67
N HIS A 73 -13.43 11.95 16.71
CA HIS A 73 -13.93 12.16 15.37
C HIS A 73 -12.78 12.43 14.37
N LEU A 74 -12.92 11.94 13.15
CA LEU A 74 -12.06 12.23 12.01
C LEU A 74 -12.73 13.25 11.11
N ARG A 75 -12.12 14.42 10.96
CA ARG A 75 -12.59 15.36 9.95
C ARG A 75 -12.47 14.74 8.55
N MET A 76 -11.36 14.04 8.27
CA MET A 76 -11.12 13.44 6.95
C MET A 76 -10.32 12.15 7.08
N ALA A 77 -10.70 11.14 6.32
CA ALA A 77 -9.88 9.98 6.04
C ALA A 77 -9.36 10.08 4.59
N ILE A 78 -8.05 10.03 4.44
CA ILE A 78 -7.38 10.19 3.15
C ILE A 78 -6.39 9.06 2.91
N GLY A 79 -6.37 8.52 1.69
CA GLY A 79 -5.42 7.49 1.34
C GLY A 79 -5.32 7.23 -0.16
N GLY A 80 -4.12 6.77 -0.58
CA GLY A 80 -3.86 6.33 -1.94
C GLY A 80 -3.76 4.80 -2.02
N SER A 81 -4.24 4.21 -3.12
CA SER A 81 -4.15 2.76 -3.34
C SER A 81 -4.82 1.97 -2.21
N MET A 82 -4.12 1.09 -1.51
CA MET A 82 -4.60 0.41 -0.29
C MET A 82 -5.09 1.39 0.78
N GLY A 83 -4.50 2.59 0.88
CA GLY A 83 -4.97 3.65 1.77
C GLY A 83 -6.36 4.17 1.41
N SER A 84 -6.71 4.21 0.13
CA SER A 84 -8.06 4.52 -0.34
C SER A 84 -9.07 3.45 0.11
N MET A 85 -8.68 2.18 0.04
CA MET A 85 -9.51 1.07 0.54
C MET A 85 -9.77 1.19 2.05
N LEU A 86 -8.74 1.59 2.83
CA LEU A 86 -8.92 1.87 4.26
C LEU A 86 -9.84 3.06 4.50
N ALA A 87 -9.67 4.16 3.78
CA ALA A 87 -10.51 5.34 3.93
C ALA A 87 -11.99 5.02 3.61
N LEU A 88 -12.24 4.23 2.57
CA LEU A 88 -13.59 3.75 2.23
C LEU A 88 -14.14 2.81 3.32
N GLU A 89 -13.33 1.89 3.84
CA GLU A 89 -13.72 0.96 4.89
C GLU A 89 -13.98 1.70 6.23
N TRP A 90 -13.26 2.81 6.51
CA TRP A 90 -13.57 3.70 7.62
C TRP A 90 -15.00 4.22 7.56
N ALA A 91 -15.41 4.76 6.41
CA ALA A 91 -16.77 5.27 6.21
C ALA A 91 -17.82 4.15 6.32
N ALA A 92 -17.52 2.96 5.82
CA ALA A 92 -18.44 1.83 5.83
C ALA A 92 -18.57 1.16 7.21
N THR A 93 -17.52 1.20 8.05
CA THR A 93 -17.51 0.56 9.37
C THR A 93 -17.93 1.54 10.47
N PHE A 94 -17.51 2.79 10.38
CA PHE A 94 -17.75 3.83 11.39
C PHE A 94 -18.26 5.12 10.75
N PRO A 95 -19.46 5.09 10.13
CA PRO A 95 -19.97 6.22 9.33
C PRO A 95 -20.04 7.53 10.09
N ASP A 96 -20.39 7.51 11.38
CA ASP A 96 -20.52 8.71 12.20
C ASP A 96 -19.18 9.24 12.73
N PHE A 97 -18.09 8.48 12.53
CA PHE A 97 -16.77 8.86 13.02
C PHE A 97 -15.95 9.66 12.03
N VAL A 98 -16.28 9.61 10.76
CA VAL A 98 -15.58 10.29 9.66
C VAL A 98 -16.52 11.27 8.98
N THR A 99 -16.07 12.50 8.70
CA THR A 99 -16.89 13.48 7.97
C THR A 99 -16.62 13.45 6.46
N GLU A 100 -15.36 13.43 6.06
CA GLU A 100 -14.95 13.58 4.66
C GLU A 100 -13.99 12.47 4.25
N LEU A 101 -13.99 12.15 2.96
CA LEU A 101 -13.12 11.13 2.36
C LEU A 101 -12.30 11.73 1.23
N VAL A 102 -11.05 11.30 1.10
CA VAL A 102 -10.24 11.48 -0.09
C VAL A 102 -9.71 10.12 -0.53
N LEU A 103 -10.25 9.62 -1.63
CA LEU A 103 -10.02 8.28 -2.16
C LEU A 103 -9.17 8.39 -3.43
N ILE A 104 -7.88 8.02 -3.36
CA ILE A 104 -6.92 8.24 -4.45
C ILE A 104 -6.54 6.90 -5.06
N ALA A 105 -6.72 6.74 -6.37
CA ALA A 105 -6.29 5.57 -7.14
C ALA A 105 -6.65 4.22 -6.47
N GLY A 106 -7.88 4.12 -5.95
CA GLY A 106 -8.38 2.93 -5.25
C GLY A 106 -9.56 2.28 -5.95
N CYS A 107 -10.20 1.36 -5.24
CA CYS A 107 -11.39 0.65 -5.70
C CYS A 107 -12.31 0.31 -4.52
N GLY A 108 -13.57 0.02 -4.79
CA GLY A 108 -14.52 -0.46 -3.78
C GLY A 108 -14.39 -1.96 -3.47
N ARG A 109 -13.84 -2.70 -4.41
CA ARG A 109 -13.57 -4.13 -4.30
C ARG A 109 -12.28 -4.46 -5.06
N HIS A 110 -11.40 -5.25 -4.44
CA HIS A 110 -10.17 -5.71 -5.09
C HIS A 110 -10.53 -6.61 -6.27
N THR A 111 -9.97 -6.30 -7.46
CA THR A 111 -10.36 -6.96 -8.71
C THR A 111 -9.64 -8.29 -8.92
N ASP A 112 -10.23 -9.18 -9.73
CA ASP A 112 -9.58 -10.45 -10.12
C ASP A 112 -8.23 -10.20 -10.82
N TRP A 113 -8.09 -9.10 -11.58
CA TRP A 113 -6.82 -8.67 -12.17
C TRP A 113 -5.75 -8.39 -11.12
N ALA A 114 -6.07 -7.59 -10.10
CA ALA A 114 -5.14 -7.24 -9.05
C ALA A 114 -4.84 -8.44 -8.12
N ILE A 115 -5.85 -9.29 -7.85
CA ILE A 115 -5.68 -10.58 -7.16
C ILE A 115 -4.71 -11.48 -7.93
N GLY A 116 -4.86 -11.58 -9.26
CA GLY A 116 -3.97 -12.37 -10.12
C GLY A 116 -2.51 -11.89 -10.08
N ILE A 117 -2.29 -10.57 -10.09
CA ILE A 117 -0.95 -9.99 -9.90
C ILE A 117 -0.41 -10.34 -8.51
N GLY A 118 -1.22 -10.20 -7.46
CA GLY A 118 -0.86 -10.56 -6.09
C GLY A 118 -0.49 -12.03 -5.96
N GLU A 119 -1.25 -12.93 -6.59
CA GLU A 119 -0.95 -14.36 -6.58
C GLU A 119 0.36 -14.70 -7.28
N ALA A 120 0.66 -14.10 -8.45
CA ALA A 120 1.93 -14.30 -9.12
C ALA A 120 3.12 -13.84 -8.24
N GLN A 121 2.95 -12.74 -7.52
CA GLN A 121 3.94 -12.23 -6.58
C GLN A 121 4.13 -13.19 -5.39
N ARG A 122 3.06 -13.66 -4.77
CA ARG A 122 3.11 -14.65 -3.67
C ARG A 122 3.79 -15.93 -4.13
N PHE A 123 3.36 -16.44 -5.29
CA PHE A 123 3.91 -17.68 -5.83
C PHE A 123 5.41 -17.57 -6.07
N SER A 124 5.93 -16.43 -6.57
CA SER A 124 7.36 -16.24 -6.78
C SER A 124 8.15 -16.30 -5.46
N ILE A 125 7.60 -15.81 -4.35
CA ILE A 125 8.22 -15.93 -3.02
C ILE A 125 8.16 -17.39 -2.53
N MET A 126 6.99 -18.03 -2.64
CA MET A 126 6.79 -19.39 -2.15
C MET A 126 7.59 -20.43 -2.95
N ALA A 127 7.87 -20.17 -4.22
CA ALA A 127 8.70 -21.04 -5.07
C ALA A 127 10.21 -20.90 -4.80
N ASP A 128 10.65 -19.88 -4.07
CA ASP A 128 12.05 -19.75 -3.65
C ASP A 128 12.39 -20.88 -2.66
N ALA A 129 13.45 -21.66 -2.96
CA ALA A 129 13.85 -22.79 -2.14
C ALA A 129 14.16 -22.42 -0.67
N LYS A 130 14.48 -21.15 -0.41
CA LYS A 130 14.75 -20.64 0.93
C LYS A 130 13.49 -20.26 1.71
N PHE A 131 12.32 -20.24 1.07
CA PHE A 131 11.07 -19.85 1.72
C PHE A 131 10.63 -20.85 2.80
N LYS A 132 10.81 -22.14 2.57
CA LYS A 132 10.53 -23.22 3.56
C LYS A 132 9.15 -23.11 4.23
N GLY A 133 8.11 -22.84 3.45
CA GLY A 133 6.76 -22.64 3.99
C GLY A 133 6.60 -21.43 4.92
N GLY A 134 7.46 -20.42 4.79
CA GLY A 134 7.49 -19.24 5.64
C GLY A 134 8.31 -19.37 6.92
N GLN A 135 8.94 -20.53 7.15
CA GLN A 135 9.83 -20.81 8.31
C GLN A 135 11.30 -20.72 7.87
N TYR A 136 11.67 -19.64 7.17
CA TYR A 136 13.04 -19.41 6.72
C TYR A 136 13.91 -18.81 7.82
N ASP A 137 15.22 -18.99 7.70
CA ASP A 137 16.20 -18.30 8.54
C ASP A 137 16.18 -16.81 8.22
N PRO A 138 15.93 -15.91 9.21
CA PRO A 138 16.01 -14.47 8.99
C PRO A 138 17.35 -13.97 8.45
N ALA A 139 18.45 -14.72 8.67
CA ALA A 139 19.76 -14.40 8.12
C ALA A 139 19.90 -14.78 6.63
N ASP A 140 19.09 -15.75 6.17
CA ASP A 140 19.09 -16.23 4.79
C ASP A 140 17.66 -16.37 4.21
N PRO A 141 16.89 -15.25 4.10
CA PRO A 141 15.51 -15.24 3.64
C PRO A 141 15.39 -15.51 2.13
N PRO A 142 14.18 -15.74 1.61
CA PRO A 142 13.91 -16.00 0.18
C PRO A 142 14.06 -14.71 -0.65
N ARG A 143 15.29 -14.26 -0.82
CA ARG A 143 15.62 -12.96 -1.45
C ARG A 143 15.28 -12.92 -2.94
N ALA A 144 15.50 -14.03 -3.65
CA ALA A 144 15.22 -14.09 -5.08
C ALA A 144 13.72 -13.98 -5.36
N GLY A 145 12.90 -14.72 -4.63
CA GLY A 145 11.45 -14.66 -4.74
C GLY A 145 10.89 -13.28 -4.37
N LEU A 146 11.37 -12.70 -3.27
CA LEU A 146 10.94 -11.36 -2.84
C LEU A 146 11.38 -10.27 -3.82
N ALA A 147 12.59 -10.35 -4.38
CA ALA A 147 13.05 -9.42 -5.41
C ALA A 147 12.18 -9.50 -6.67
N THR A 148 11.88 -10.72 -7.15
CA THR A 148 11.01 -10.96 -8.31
C THR A 148 9.61 -10.40 -8.08
N SER A 149 9.03 -10.60 -6.88
CA SER A 149 7.75 -10.00 -6.51
C SER A 149 7.77 -8.48 -6.62
N ARG A 150 8.87 -7.84 -6.17
CA ARG A 150 9.04 -6.39 -6.31
C ARG A 150 9.14 -5.94 -7.76
N MET A 151 9.84 -6.70 -8.62
CA MET A 151 9.92 -6.39 -10.05
C MET A 151 8.53 -6.43 -10.70
N MET A 152 7.71 -7.45 -10.42
CA MET A 152 6.32 -7.54 -10.89
C MET A 152 5.50 -6.35 -10.41
N ALA A 153 5.63 -5.97 -9.14
CA ALA A 153 4.95 -4.81 -8.57
C ALA A 153 5.34 -3.52 -9.31
N MET A 154 6.64 -3.29 -9.58
CA MET A 154 7.12 -2.11 -10.30
C MET A 154 6.52 -2.00 -11.71
N LEU A 155 6.33 -3.12 -12.40
CA LEU A 155 5.68 -3.14 -13.72
C LEU A 155 4.18 -2.83 -13.62
N SER A 156 3.48 -3.35 -12.60
CA SER A 156 2.05 -3.10 -12.41
C SER A 156 1.73 -1.68 -11.95
N TYR A 157 2.71 -0.96 -11.39
CA TYR A 157 2.54 0.43 -10.91
C TYR A 157 2.75 1.46 -12.01
N ARG A 158 3.24 1.08 -13.17
CA ARG A 158 3.54 1.97 -14.31
C ARG A 158 2.67 1.61 -15.51
N ALA A 159 2.29 2.62 -16.29
CA ALA A 159 1.69 2.37 -17.58
C ALA A 159 2.79 1.97 -18.59
N PRO A 160 2.51 1.05 -19.53
CA PRO A 160 3.48 0.61 -20.55
C PRO A 160 4.14 1.78 -21.28
N LYS A 161 3.36 2.78 -21.69
CA LYS A 161 3.85 3.99 -22.36
C LYS A 161 4.93 4.70 -21.54
N SER A 162 4.73 4.86 -20.23
CA SER A 162 5.73 5.51 -19.35
C SER A 162 7.02 4.70 -19.23
N VAL A 163 6.94 3.38 -19.26
CA VAL A 163 8.11 2.49 -19.25
C VAL A 163 8.85 2.60 -20.58
N ASP A 164 8.12 2.52 -21.69
CA ASP A 164 8.70 2.57 -23.05
C ASP A 164 9.40 3.93 -23.31
N GLU A 165 8.75 5.02 -22.94
CA GLU A 165 9.34 6.37 -23.08
C GLU A 165 10.58 6.55 -22.20
N ARG A 166 10.55 6.03 -20.96
CA ARG A 166 11.66 6.15 -20.01
C ARG A 166 12.90 5.40 -20.45
N PHE A 167 12.75 4.18 -20.92
CA PHE A 167 13.88 3.29 -21.22
C PHE A 167 14.23 3.24 -22.70
N ALA A 168 13.29 3.52 -23.62
CA ALA A 168 13.47 3.66 -25.04
C ALA A 168 14.33 2.54 -25.69
N ARG A 169 14.24 1.31 -25.18
CA ARG A 169 15.10 0.16 -25.54
C ARG A 169 16.59 0.41 -25.33
N GLY A 170 16.96 1.35 -24.44
CA GLY A 170 18.37 1.64 -24.14
C GLY A 170 19.13 0.39 -23.69
N VAL A 171 20.36 0.25 -24.20
CA VAL A 171 21.27 -0.85 -23.91
C VAL A 171 22.36 -0.36 -22.95
N MET A 172 22.67 -1.16 -21.94
CA MET A 172 23.75 -0.89 -21.00
C MET A 172 25.08 -1.37 -21.62
N GLU A 173 25.96 -0.43 -21.96
CA GLU A 173 27.30 -0.75 -22.40
C GLU A 173 28.11 -1.34 -21.23
N ASN A 174 28.75 -2.47 -21.44
CA ASN A 174 29.63 -3.16 -20.48
C ASN A 174 28.95 -3.73 -19.20
N ALA A 175 27.64 -3.93 -19.20
CA ALA A 175 26.99 -4.62 -18.09
C ALA A 175 27.26 -6.13 -18.17
N ASN A 176 28.18 -6.64 -17.35
CA ASN A 176 28.21 -8.06 -17.05
C ASN A 176 26.96 -8.38 -16.18
N PRO A 177 26.04 -9.25 -16.62
CA PRO A 177 24.84 -9.57 -15.84
C PRO A 177 25.15 -10.10 -14.44
N SER A 178 26.33 -10.66 -14.23
CA SER A 178 26.82 -11.16 -12.93
C SER A 178 27.48 -10.09 -12.06
N SER A 179 27.82 -8.92 -12.59
CA SER A 179 28.53 -7.85 -11.86
C SER A 179 27.75 -6.54 -11.78
N ALA A 180 26.43 -6.57 -11.70
CA ALA A 180 25.61 -5.35 -11.62
C ALA A 180 25.95 -4.48 -10.39
N ALA A 181 27.15 -3.90 -10.40
CA ALA A 181 27.43 -2.62 -9.79
C ALA A 181 26.64 -1.59 -10.60
N VAL A 182 25.44 -1.27 -10.14
CA VAL A 182 24.63 -0.18 -10.69
C VAL A 182 25.48 1.08 -10.55
N SER A 183 25.88 1.69 -11.67
CA SER A 183 26.53 2.97 -11.64
C SER A 183 25.59 3.99 -10.97
N GLU A 184 26.16 4.95 -10.25
CA GLU A 184 25.44 6.01 -9.53
C GLU A 184 24.42 6.79 -10.39
N SER A 185 24.49 6.68 -11.71
CA SER A 185 23.56 7.31 -12.65
C SER A 185 22.11 6.77 -12.65
N VAL A 186 21.86 5.60 -12.03
CA VAL A 186 20.50 5.06 -11.90
C VAL A 186 19.81 5.60 -10.64
N ASP A 187 20.59 6.07 -9.66
CA ASP A 187 20.06 6.72 -8.46
C ASP A 187 19.37 8.06 -8.76
N ASP A 188 19.85 8.80 -9.76
CA ASP A 188 19.25 10.08 -10.17
C ASP A 188 17.84 9.94 -10.77
N LEU A 189 17.46 8.76 -11.25
CA LEU A 189 16.19 8.53 -11.92
C LEU A 189 15.04 8.13 -10.97
N ASP A 190 15.34 7.56 -9.81
CA ASP A 190 14.34 7.27 -8.76
C ASP A 190 14.29 8.40 -7.72
N THR A 191 15.35 9.17 -7.60
CA THR A 191 15.48 10.27 -6.65
C THR A 191 14.66 11.50 -7.07
N THR A 192 14.32 11.69 -8.35
CA THR A 192 13.52 12.87 -8.74
C THR A 192 12.10 12.81 -8.17
N ALA A 193 11.47 11.63 -8.09
CA ALA A 193 10.16 11.54 -7.44
C ALA A 193 10.23 11.43 -5.91
N ASN A 194 11.28 10.79 -5.36
CA ASN A 194 11.44 10.64 -3.92
C ASN A 194 12.33 11.72 -3.30
N ALA A 195 13.33 12.25 -4.03
CA ALA A 195 14.20 13.32 -3.54
C ALA A 195 13.51 14.67 -3.52
N ASP A 196 12.54 14.92 -4.41
CA ASP A 196 11.71 16.12 -4.29
C ASP A 196 10.80 16.04 -3.06
N VAL A 197 10.33 14.86 -2.68
CA VAL A 197 9.62 14.65 -1.41
C VAL A 197 10.56 14.82 -0.22
N GLU A 198 11.75 14.25 -0.26
CA GLU A 198 12.75 14.37 0.80
C GLU A 198 13.34 15.78 0.86
N ARG A 199 13.64 16.42 -0.28
CA ARG A 199 14.07 17.84 -0.36
C ARG A 199 12.98 18.79 0.10
N THR A 200 11.72 18.51 -0.19
CA THR A 200 10.61 19.35 0.29
C THR A 200 10.45 19.20 1.79
N LEU A 201 10.62 18.01 2.36
CA LEU A 201 10.59 17.79 3.80
C LEU A 201 11.77 18.41 4.54
N THR A 202 12.98 18.41 3.95
CA THR A 202 14.17 19.04 4.54
C THR A 202 14.24 20.55 4.32
N LYS A 203 13.68 21.07 3.23
CA LYS A 203 13.63 22.52 2.97
C LYS A 203 12.55 23.27 3.75
N THR A 204 11.53 22.59 4.26
CA THR A 204 10.48 23.24 5.06
C THR A 204 10.88 23.51 6.49
N GLY A 205 12.15 23.26 6.88
CA GLY A 205 12.66 23.68 8.19
C GLY A 205 11.89 23.11 9.38
N VAL A 206 11.15 22.02 9.17
CA VAL A 206 10.58 21.23 10.28
C VAL A 206 11.68 20.30 10.79
N GLU A 207 12.72 20.88 11.35
CA GLU A 207 13.46 20.23 12.44
C GLU A 207 12.53 20.17 13.67
N GLY A 208 11.38 19.58 13.48
CA GLY A 208 10.51 19.16 14.55
C GLY A 208 11.08 17.87 15.10
N HIS A 209 11.67 17.94 16.24
CA HIS A 209 11.97 16.86 17.15
C HIS A 209 10.93 15.75 17.03
N ILE A 210 11.17 14.78 16.16
CA ILE A 210 10.67 13.42 16.33
C ILE A 210 11.65 12.72 17.27
N GLY A 211 11.82 13.33 18.41
CA GLY A 211 12.44 12.75 19.58
C GLY A 211 11.39 12.02 20.41
N GLY A 212 10.69 11.08 19.80
CA GLY A 212 10.05 10.00 20.52
C GLY A 212 11.11 8.94 20.77
N THR A 213 11.85 9.07 21.86
CA THR A 213 12.70 8.01 22.39
C THR A 213 11.83 6.78 22.59
N LEU A 214 11.92 5.83 21.66
CA LEU A 214 11.52 4.46 21.91
C LEU A 214 12.48 3.90 22.97
N VAL A 215 12.09 3.99 24.23
CA VAL A 215 12.70 3.22 25.29
C VAL A 215 12.22 1.78 25.11
N GLY A 216 12.89 1.07 24.21
CA GLY A 216 12.86 -0.37 24.09
C GLY A 216 14.24 -0.86 24.45
N ALA A 217 14.40 -1.37 25.66
CA ALA A 217 15.60 -2.05 26.08
C ALA A 217 15.79 -3.31 25.22
N GLY A 218 16.69 -3.23 24.26
CA GLY A 218 17.18 -4.35 23.49
C GLY A 218 18.61 -4.02 23.08
N ARG A 219 19.59 -4.64 23.72
CA ARG A 219 21.01 -4.52 23.41
C ARG A 219 21.23 -4.62 21.91
N SER A 220 21.71 -3.54 21.31
CA SER A 220 22.37 -3.53 20.03
C SER A 220 23.56 -4.48 20.10
N THR A 221 23.40 -5.70 19.62
CA THR A 221 24.51 -6.47 19.12
C THR A 221 24.90 -5.83 17.80
N ALA A 222 26.09 -5.25 17.77
CA ALA A 222 26.68 -4.67 16.58
C ALA A 222 26.48 -5.60 15.40
N MET A 223 25.76 -5.11 14.38
CA MET A 223 25.60 -5.77 13.10
C MET A 223 27.01 -5.94 12.53
N ARG A 224 27.55 -7.15 12.66
CA ARG A 224 28.73 -7.58 11.94
C ARG A 224 28.41 -7.40 10.45
N LYS A 225 29.20 -6.60 9.75
CA LYS A 225 29.12 -6.52 8.28
C LYS A 225 29.08 -7.94 7.72
N PRO A 226 28.09 -8.33 6.93
CA PRO A 226 28.13 -9.60 6.25
C PRO A 226 29.32 -9.57 5.29
N SER A 227 30.34 -10.37 5.59
CA SER A 227 31.39 -10.70 4.65
C SER A 227 30.76 -11.64 3.61
N SER A 228 31.06 -11.36 2.35
CA SER A 228 30.71 -12.12 1.16
C SER A 228 29.24 -11.97 0.69
N HIS A 229 29.13 -11.24 -0.38
CA HIS A 229 28.03 -11.21 -1.31
C HIS A 229 27.73 -12.63 -1.79
N GLY A 230 26.67 -13.24 -1.27
CA GLY A 230 26.03 -14.34 -1.97
C GLY A 230 25.38 -13.74 -3.20
N ASP A 231 26.02 -13.87 -4.34
CA ASP A 231 25.44 -13.55 -5.64
C ASP A 231 24.07 -14.21 -5.72
N ILE A 232 23.05 -13.41 -6.02
CA ILE A 232 21.80 -13.95 -6.56
C ILE A 232 22.18 -14.43 -7.95
N GLY A 233 22.70 -15.66 -8.01
CA GLY A 233 23.05 -16.30 -9.26
C GLY A 233 21.77 -16.65 -10.03
N LEU A 234 21.30 -15.72 -10.82
CA LEU A 234 20.61 -16.09 -12.04
C LEU A 234 21.67 -16.77 -12.88
N ALA A 235 21.66 -18.12 -12.90
CA ALA A 235 22.48 -18.89 -13.79
C ALA A 235 22.13 -18.48 -15.21
N ALA A 236 22.93 -17.57 -15.78
CA ALA A 236 23.01 -17.41 -17.20
C ALA A 236 23.55 -18.76 -17.72
N HIS A 237 22.74 -19.49 -18.48
CA HIS A 237 23.19 -20.61 -19.25
C HIS A 237 24.23 -20.09 -20.26
N ALA A 238 25.50 -20.10 -19.86
CA ALA A 238 26.60 -19.83 -20.73
C ALA A 238 26.76 -21.08 -21.64
N ASN A 239 26.13 -21.04 -22.77
CA ASN A 239 26.51 -21.91 -23.89
C ASN A 239 27.71 -21.24 -24.59
N GLU A 240 28.90 -21.80 -24.37
CA GLU A 240 30.14 -21.37 -25.03
C GLU A 240 30.16 -21.80 -26.52
N SER A 241 29.28 -21.30 -27.32
CA SER A 241 29.42 -21.22 -28.76
C SER A 241 29.17 -19.78 -29.16
N ALA A 242 30.05 -19.20 -29.96
CA ALA A 242 30.04 -17.80 -30.39
C ALA A 242 28.64 -17.32 -30.82
N SER A 243 27.78 -17.06 -29.85
CA SER A 243 26.49 -16.47 -30.00
C SER A 243 26.64 -14.98 -29.76
N GLU A 244 26.14 -14.17 -30.63
CA GLU A 244 25.88 -12.75 -30.37
C GLU A 244 25.29 -12.63 -28.97
N THR A 245 26.05 -12.05 -28.05
CA THR A 245 25.53 -11.80 -26.68
C THR A 245 24.36 -10.89 -26.80
N LEU A 246 23.17 -11.36 -26.32
CA LEU A 246 21.96 -10.54 -26.32
C LEU A 246 22.22 -9.24 -25.56
N PRO A 247 21.72 -8.11 -26.04
CA PRO A 247 21.90 -6.85 -25.38
C PRO A 247 21.24 -6.88 -23.99
N TYR A 248 21.92 -6.34 -22.98
CA TYR A 248 21.34 -6.12 -21.65
C TYR A 248 20.66 -4.75 -21.60
N PHE A 249 19.34 -4.74 -21.42
CA PHE A 249 18.55 -3.52 -21.51
C PHE A 249 18.52 -2.73 -20.18
N ALA A 250 18.43 -1.42 -20.28
CA ALA A 250 18.36 -0.53 -19.13
C ALA A 250 17.17 -0.84 -18.19
N VAL A 251 16.04 -1.29 -18.74
CA VAL A 251 14.87 -1.69 -17.94
C VAL A 251 15.18 -2.93 -17.09
N GLU A 252 15.99 -3.87 -17.56
CA GLU A 252 16.41 -5.05 -16.78
C GLU A 252 17.26 -4.65 -15.59
N SER A 253 18.24 -3.75 -15.82
CA SER A 253 19.06 -3.18 -14.76
C SER A 253 18.20 -2.47 -13.70
N TYR A 254 17.28 -1.64 -14.13
CA TYR A 254 16.36 -0.93 -13.25
C TYR A 254 15.52 -1.89 -12.38
N LEU A 255 14.92 -2.90 -12.97
CA LEU A 255 14.10 -3.86 -12.22
C LEU A 255 14.93 -4.66 -11.22
N GLN A 256 16.13 -5.10 -11.59
CA GLN A 256 17.05 -5.78 -10.68
C GLN A 256 17.48 -4.88 -9.53
N TYR A 257 17.79 -3.61 -9.80
CA TYR A 257 18.10 -2.62 -8.77
C TYR A 257 16.94 -2.48 -7.78
N GLN A 258 15.71 -2.29 -8.27
CA GLN A 258 14.53 -2.17 -7.41
C GLN A 258 14.27 -3.41 -6.56
N GLY A 259 14.47 -4.60 -7.11
CA GLY A 259 14.42 -5.85 -6.36
C GLY A 259 15.48 -5.90 -5.25
N LYS A 260 16.76 -5.63 -5.59
CA LYS A 260 17.88 -5.60 -4.64
C LYS A 260 17.68 -4.58 -3.52
N LYS A 261 17.19 -3.38 -3.83
CA LYS A 261 16.89 -2.33 -2.85
C LYS A 261 15.76 -2.75 -1.91
N PHE A 262 14.75 -3.43 -2.43
CA PHE A 262 13.58 -3.82 -1.65
C PHE A 262 13.87 -4.90 -0.61
N ILE A 263 14.63 -5.93 -0.96
CA ILE A 263 14.99 -7.04 -0.05
C ILE A 263 15.84 -6.62 1.16
N GLN A 264 16.40 -5.41 1.15
CA GLN A 264 17.17 -4.87 2.28
C GLN A 264 16.27 -4.35 3.40
N ARG A 265 14.99 -4.09 3.12
CA ARG A 265 14.09 -3.41 4.03
C ARG A 265 12.73 -4.08 4.22
N PHE A 266 12.46 -5.16 3.52
CA PHE A 266 11.16 -5.81 3.59
C PHE A 266 11.29 -7.31 3.84
N ASP A 267 10.29 -7.86 4.52
CA ASP A 267 10.21 -9.26 4.88
C ASP A 267 9.24 -10.01 3.96
N ALA A 268 9.55 -11.27 3.64
CA ALA A 268 8.79 -12.08 2.69
C ALA A 268 7.40 -12.47 3.22
N ASN A 269 7.31 -12.89 4.49
CA ASN A 269 6.03 -13.21 5.10
C ASN A 269 5.15 -11.97 5.24
N CYS A 270 5.74 -10.83 5.62
CA CYS A 270 5.02 -9.54 5.66
C CYS A 270 4.46 -9.17 4.27
N TYR A 271 5.25 -9.39 3.21
CA TYR A 271 4.78 -9.12 1.84
C TYR A 271 3.58 -9.97 1.46
N ILE A 272 3.66 -11.27 1.69
CA ILE A 272 2.56 -12.23 1.44
C ILE A 272 1.31 -11.80 2.20
N GLN A 273 1.43 -11.49 3.49
CA GLN A 273 0.29 -11.07 4.32
C GLN A 273 -0.36 -9.78 3.83
N LEU A 274 0.42 -8.78 3.44
CA LEU A 274 -0.12 -7.53 2.90
C LEU A 274 -0.84 -7.72 1.57
N THR A 275 -0.39 -8.65 0.71
CA THR A 275 -1.13 -8.99 -0.51
C THR A 275 -2.46 -9.68 -0.21
N TYR A 276 -2.52 -10.56 0.79
CA TYR A 276 -3.80 -11.14 1.25
C TYR A 276 -4.72 -10.08 1.89
N THR A 277 -4.15 -9.09 2.58
CA THR A 277 -4.93 -7.97 3.10
C THR A 277 -5.59 -7.19 1.96
N LEU A 278 -4.88 -6.94 0.85
CA LEU A 278 -5.45 -6.34 -0.36
C LEU A 278 -6.58 -7.21 -0.94
N ASP A 279 -6.34 -8.53 -1.10
CA ASP A 279 -7.33 -9.46 -1.63
C ASP A 279 -8.61 -9.52 -0.78
N SER A 280 -8.49 -9.24 0.53
CA SER A 280 -9.61 -9.19 1.46
C SER A 280 -10.56 -8.02 1.22
N HIS A 281 -10.16 -7.01 0.43
CA HIS A 281 -10.93 -5.80 0.26
C HIS A 281 -12.17 -6.00 -0.60
N ASP A 282 -13.31 -5.92 0.03
CA ASP A 282 -14.64 -5.74 -0.54
C ASP A 282 -15.47 -4.96 0.47
N VAL A 283 -15.76 -3.70 0.17
CA VAL A 283 -16.53 -2.84 1.06
C VAL A 283 -17.92 -3.38 1.34
N ALA A 284 -18.46 -4.20 0.43
CA ALA A 284 -19.79 -4.78 0.58
C ALA A 284 -19.80 -6.10 1.36
N ARG A 285 -18.64 -6.71 1.62
CA ARG A 285 -18.57 -8.02 2.30
C ARG A 285 -19.30 -8.00 3.64
N GLY A 286 -20.39 -8.78 3.73
CA GLY A 286 -21.26 -8.86 4.91
C GLY A 286 -22.16 -7.63 5.15
N ARG A 287 -22.34 -6.76 4.13
CA ARG A 287 -23.17 -5.54 4.24
C ARG A 287 -24.31 -5.45 3.21
N GLY A 288 -24.42 -6.41 2.30
CA GLY A 288 -25.43 -6.46 1.24
C GLY A 288 -24.87 -6.24 -0.16
N ALA A 289 -25.72 -5.84 -1.10
CA ALA A 289 -25.29 -5.63 -2.48
C ALA A 289 -24.28 -4.48 -2.58
N TYR A 290 -23.27 -4.64 -3.42
CA TYR A 290 -22.13 -3.72 -3.56
C TYR A 290 -22.56 -2.28 -3.85
N GLU A 291 -23.41 -2.11 -4.84
CA GLU A 291 -23.89 -0.79 -5.24
C GLU A 291 -24.73 -0.12 -4.13
N ASP A 292 -25.53 -0.89 -3.40
CA ASP A 292 -26.34 -0.37 -2.31
C ASP A 292 -25.47 0.06 -1.12
N VAL A 293 -24.36 -0.65 -0.87
CA VAL A 293 -23.41 -0.25 0.15
C VAL A 293 -22.78 1.09 -0.21
N LEU A 294 -22.31 1.26 -1.45
CA LEU A 294 -21.72 2.53 -1.89
C LEU A 294 -22.73 3.68 -1.87
N ARG A 295 -23.99 3.44 -2.31
CA ARG A 295 -25.06 4.46 -2.26
C ARG A 295 -25.42 4.91 -0.83
N ARG A 296 -25.18 4.09 0.18
CA ARG A 296 -25.38 4.46 1.59
C ARG A 296 -24.24 5.28 2.18
N LEU A 297 -23.08 5.37 1.52
CA LEU A 297 -21.97 6.19 1.96
C LEU A 297 -22.21 7.65 1.57
N THR A 298 -22.91 8.38 2.41
CA THR A 298 -23.32 9.78 2.16
C THR A 298 -22.26 10.81 2.54
N HIS A 299 -21.05 10.38 2.88
CA HIS A 299 -19.92 11.25 3.17
C HIS A 299 -19.58 12.13 1.98
N ARG A 300 -19.20 13.37 2.24
CA ARG A 300 -18.55 14.18 1.21
C ARG A 300 -17.23 13.54 0.82
N ALA A 301 -17.04 13.23 -0.44
CA ALA A 301 -15.88 12.48 -0.91
C ALA A 301 -15.23 13.13 -2.14
N LEU A 302 -13.91 13.18 -2.16
CA LEU A 302 -13.11 13.42 -3.35
C LEU A 302 -12.54 12.09 -3.82
N VAL A 303 -12.91 11.68 -5.02
CA VAL A 303 -12.34 10.51 -5.68
C VAL A 303 -11.34 10.98 -6.71
N VAL A 304 -10.07 10.63 -6.53
CA VAL A 304 -8.99 10.96 -7.47
C VAL A 304 -8.63 9.74 -8.28
N GLY A 305 -8.84 9.80 -9.59
CA GLY A 305 -8.51 8.73 -10.53
C GLY A 305 -7.34 9.10 -11.42
N ILE A 306 -6.60 8.09 -11.87
CA ILE A 306 -5.46 8.22 -12.78
C ILE A 306 -5.85 7.60 -14.12
N THR A 307 -5.79 8.39 -15.20
CA THR A 307 -6.29 7.96 -16.51
C THR A 307 -5.53 6.77 -17.11
N SER A 308 -4.25 6.63 -16.78
CA SER A 308 -3.37 5.56 -17.27
C SER A 308 -3.14 4.41 -16.29
N ASP A 309 -3.86 4.37 -15.15
CA ASP A 309 -3.69 3.33 -14.15
C ASP A 309 -4.09 1.95 -14.71
N VAL A 310 -3.13 1.03 -14.73
CA VAL A 310 -3.34 -0.34 -15.21
C VAL A 310 -3.56 -1.34 -14.08
N LEU A 311 -3.22 -0.96 -12.84
CA LEU A 311 -3.45 -1.80 -11.66
C LEU A 311 -4.89 -1.65 -11.16
N TYR A 312 -5.33 -0.42 -10.97
CA TYR A 312 -6.71 -0.05 -10.69
C TYR A 312 -7.22 0.88 -11.79
N PRO A 313 -7.74 0.33 -12.91
CA PRO A 313 -8.21 1.13 -14.05
C PRO A 313 -9.14 2.27 -13.62
N PHE A 314 -9.04 3.40 -14.31
CA PHE A 314 -9.80 4.63 -14.03
C PHE A 314 -11.31 4.39 -13.84
N SER A 315 -11.86 3.38 -14.53
CA SER A 315 -13.27 2.98 -14.39
C SER A 315 -13.67 2.60 -12.96
N LEU A 316 -12.73 2.08 -12.14
CA LEU A 316 -13.00 1.72 -10.75
C LEU A 316 -13.14 2.97 -9.86
N GLN A 317 -12.37 4.02 -10.13
CA GLN A 317 -12.51 5.29 -9.44
C GLN A 317 -13.78 6.01 -9.89
N SER A 318 -14.09 5.99 -11.20
CA SER A 318 -15.33 6.54 -11.75
C SER A 318 -16.55 5.87 -11.11
N GLU A 319 -16.53 4.54 -10.99
CA GLU A 319 -17.60 3.77 -10.31
C GLU A 319 -17.85 4.25 -8.87
N LEU A 320 -16.79 4.50 -8.10
CA LEU A 320 -16.92 5.03 -6.73
C LEU A 320 -17.59 6.41 -6.74
N ALA A 321 -17.17 7.30 -7.65
CA ALA A 321 -17.73 8.63 -7.76
C ALA A 321 -19.20 8.62 -8.22
N ASP A 322 -19.56 7.68 -9.12
CA ASP A 322 -20.91 7.54 -9.66
C ASP A 322 -21.90 6.96 -8.64
N LEU A 323 -21.43 6.06 -7.77
CA LEU A 323 -22.29 5.35 -6.82
C LEU A 323 -22.41 6.04 -5.47
N MET A 324 -21.40 6.80 -5.03
CA MET A 324 -21.44 7.54 -3.77
C MET A 324 -22.14 8.89 -3.96
N PRO A 325 -23.26 9.17 -3.23
CA PRO A 325 -24.16 10.31 -3.53
C PRO A 325 -23.51 11.69 -3.46
N ASN A 326 -22.50 11.86 -2.63
CA ASN A 326 -21.84 13.15 -2.37
C ASN A 326 -20.36 13.11 -2.77
N ALA A 327 -20.00 12.24 -3.73
CA ALA A 327 -18.65 12.17 -4.26
C ALA A 327 -18.49 13.11 -5.46
N GLU A 328 -17.31 13.72 -5.55
CA GLU A 328 -16.84 14.42 -6.74
C GLU A 328 -15.61 13.72 -7.32
N MET A 329 -15.53 13.62 -8.66
CA MET A 329 -14.43 13.00 -9.37
C MET A 329 -13.37 14.04 -9.75
N TYR A 330 -12.10 13.72 -9.53
CA TYR A 330 -10.95 14.45 -10.05
C TYR A 330 -10.06 13.49 -10.84
N ALA A 331 -9.86 13.77 -12.13
CA ALA A 331 -9.02 12.97 -13.00
C ALA A 331 -7.64 13.59 -13.15
N ILE A 332 -6.59 12.84 -12.81
CA ILE A 332 -5.20 13.19 -13.12
C ILE A 332 -4.84 12.51 -14.45
N ASP A 333 -4.60 13.33 -15.48
CA ASP A 333 -4.17 12.86 -16.80
C ASP A 333 -2.64 12.79 -16.83
N SER A 334 -2.10 11.65 -16.48
CA SER A 334 -0.67 11.38 -16.41
C SER A 334 -0.32 10.07 -17.10
N PRO A 335 0.81 9.95 -17.79
CA PRO A 335 1.27 8.70 -18.40
C PRO A 335 1.86 7.71 -17.40
N HIS A 336 2.01 8.11 -16.12
CA HIS A 336 2.83 7.36 -15.15
C HIS A 336 2.13 6.19 -14.48
N GLY A 337 0.90 5.85 -14.89
CA GLY A 337 0.16 4.72 -14.33
C GLY A 337 -0.25 4.95 -12.88
N HIS A 338 -0.38 3.88 -12.14
CA HIS A 338 -0.81 3.90 -10.74
C HIS A 338 0.04 4.83 -9.85
N ASP A 339 1.36 4.90 -10.07
CA ASP A 339 2.25 5.75 -9.27
C ASP A 339 2.10 7.25 -9.57
N ALA A 340 1.25 7.66 -10.54
CA ALA A 340 1.06 9.07 -10.87
C ALA A 340 0.66 9.92 -9.66
N PHE A 341 -0.13 9.40 -8.71
CA PHE A 341 -0.48 10.15 -7.50
C PHE A 341 0.72 10.45 -6.58
N LEU A 342 1.84 9.74 -6.74
CA LEU A 342 3.11 10.00 -6.04
C LEU A 342 4.02 10.95 -6.83
N ILE A 343 3.77 11.12 -8.12
CA ILE A 343 4.58 11.93 -9.05
C ILE A 343 3.94 13.30 -9.26
N GLU A 344 2.63 13.31 -9.52
CA GLU A 344 1.85 14.54 -9.78
C GLU A 344 1.41 15.21 -8.47
N ILE A 345 2.34 15.36 -7.52
CA ILE A 345 2.05 15.85 -6.16
C ILE A 345 1.44 17.25 -6.18
N LYS A 346 1.86 18.12 -7.10
CA LYS A 346 1.34 19.49 -7.19
C LYS A 346 -0.14 19.50 -7.56
N GLU A 347 -0.51 18.70 -8.55
CA GLU A 347 -1.88 18.58 -9.01
C GLU A 347 -2.77 17.94 -7.94
N LEU A 348 -2.29 16.87 -7.30
CA LEU A 348 -2.97 16.23 -6.20
C LEU A 348 -3.18 17.19 -5.02
N ASN A 349 -2.16 17.94 -4.62
CA ASN A 349 -2.29 18.95 -3.56
C ASN A 349 -3.31 20.02 -3.90
N LYS A 350 -3.33 20.52 -5.12
CA LYS A 350 -4.33 21.49 -5.60
C LYS A 350 -5.74 20.93 -5.49
N ALA A 351 -5.95 19.68 -5.94
CA ALA A 351 -7.26 19.02 -5.87
C ALA A 351 -7.76 18.88 -4.43
N ILE A 352 -6.91 18.38 -3.53
CA ILE A 352 -7.26 18.18 -2.12
C ILE A 352 -7.50 19.53 -1.41
N ALA A 353 -6.63 20.53 -1.61
CA ALA A 353 -6.77 21.85 -1.00
C ALA A 353 -8.09 22.53 -1.43
N ARG A 354 -8.42 22.46 -2.72
CA ARG A 354 -9.70 22.92 -3.24
C ARG A 354 -10.89 22.22 -2.59
N PHE A 355 -10.87 20.87 -2.55
CA PHE A 355 -11.89 20.08 -1.89
C PHE A 355 -12.09 20.51 -0.44
N ARG A 356 -11.02 20.71 0.32
CA ARG A 356 -11.07 21.16 1.72
C ARG A 356 -11.76 22.53 1.92
N ARG A 357 -11.59 23.44 0.95
CA ARG A 357 -12.24 24.76 0.98
C ARG A 357 -13.72 24.72 0.61
N GLY A 358 -14.23 23.55 0.18
CA GLY A 358 -15.62 23.44 -0.29
C GLY A 358 -15.86 24.04 -1.66
N GLU A 359 -14.81 24.25 -2.44
CA GLU A 359 -14.90 24.77 -3.81
C GLU A 359 -15.41 23.66 -4.75
N ARG A 360 -16.13 24.07 -5.81
CA ARG A 360 -16.65 23.12 -6.81
C ARG A 360 -15.51 22.46 -7.59
N ALA A 361 -15.82 21.27 -8.14
CA ALA A 361 -14.91 20.53 -8.99
C ALA A 361 -14.34 21.41 -10.12
N ASP A 362 -13.03 21.23 -10.41
CA ASP A 362 -12.39 21.90 -11.53
C ASP A 362 -13.08 21.47 -12.83
N PRO A 363 -13.59 22.41 -13.67
CA PRO A 363 -14.27 22.06 -14.91
C PRO A 363 -13.40 21.25 -15.87
N ASP A 364 -12.08 21.47 -15.87
CA ASP A 364 -11.16 20.74 -16.74
C ASP A 364 -10.96 19.31 -16.25
N ALA A 365 -10.83 19.07 -14.94
CA ALA A 365 -10.78 17.74 -14.35
C ALA A 365 -12.09 16.97 -14.59
N ALA A 366 -13.22 17.64 -14.46
CA ALA A 366 -14.52 17.06 -14.79
C ALA A 366 -14.63 16.73 -16.29
N ARG A 367 -14.07 17.57 -17.17
CA ARG A 367 -14.02 17.33 -18.61
C ARG A 367 -13.14 16.13 -18.97
N ILE A 368 -12.01 15.95 -18.29
CA ILE A 368 -11.13 14.77 -18.44
C ILE A 368 -11.90 13.52 -17.98
N ALA A 369 -12.52 13.56 -16.79
CA ALA A 369 -13.32 12.45 -16.29
C ALA A 369 -14.44 12.03 -17.28
N ASN A 370 -15.10 13.00 -17.93
CA ASN A 370 -16.14 12.73 -18.92
C ASN A 370 -15.62 12.12 -20.25
N ARG A 371 -14.30 12.23 -20.55
CA ARG A 371 -13.70 11.57 -21.72
C ARG A 371 -13.48 10.07 -21.50
N PHE A 372 -13.43 9.67 -20.25
CA PHE A 372 -13.32 8.27 -19.81
C PHE A 372 -14.61 7.90 -19.05
N PRO A 373 -15.81 7.96 -19.71
CA PRO A 373 -17.04 7.55 -19.04
C PRO A 373 -16.79 6.14 -18.51
N GLY A 374 -17.08 5.92 -17.26
CA GLY A 374 -16.94 4.63 -16.63
C GLY A 374 -17.60 3.59 -17.50
N GLY A 375 -16.79 2.88 -18.28
CA GLY A 375 -17.29 1.68 -18.94
C GLY A 375 -17.89 0.87 -17.81
N ALA A 376 -19.20 0.63 -17.87
CA ALA A 376 -19.87 -0.17 -16.87
C ALA A 376 -18.96 -1.37 -16.60
N ALA A 377 -18.34 -1.41 -15.42
CA ALA A 377 -17.55 -2.57 -15.04
C ALA A 377 -18.43 -3.76 -15.38
N PRO A 378 -17.94 -4.80 -16.03
CA PRO A 378 -18.79 -5.91 -16.43
C PRO A 378 -19.57 -6.27 -15.19
N ARG A 379 -20.91 -6.10 -15.25
CA ARG A 379 -21.79 -6.39 -14.11
C ARG A 379 -21.41 -7.77 -13.65
N SER A 380 -20.68 -7.87 -12.55
CA SER A 380 -20.42 -9.15 -11.94
C SER A 380 -21.81 -9.71 -11.69
N ALA A 381 -22.17 -10.74 -12.42
CA ALA A 381 -23.40 -11.47 -12.16
C ALA A 381 -23.43 -11.72 -10.64
N PRO A 382 -24.57 -11.51 -9.97
CA PRO A 382 -24.67 -11.82 -8.56
C PRO A 382 -24.13 -13.24 -8.43
N ARG A 383 -22.97 -13.39 -7.77
CA ARG A 383 -22.52 -14.71 -7.36
C ARG A 383 -23.57 -15.15 -6.40
N GLU A 384 -24.40 -16.08 -6.82
CA GLU A 384 -25.21 -16.90 -5.91
C GLU A 384 -24.24 -17.36 -4.84
N ASP A 385 -24.57 -17.07 -3.59
CA ASP A 385 -23.82 -17.52 -2.45
C ASP A 385 -23.59 -19.01 -2.62
N VAL A 386 -22.38 -19.41 -2.98
CA VAL A 386 -21.98 -20.80 -3.03
C VAL A 386 -21.78 -21.22 -1.57
N GLU A 387 -22.88 -21.32 -0.85
CA GLU A 387 -22.94 -22.15 0.32
C GLU A 387 -22.75 -23.60 -0.13
N GLY A 388 -21.60 -24.11 0.17
CA GLY A 388 -21.30 -25.52 0.06
C GLY A 388 -20.86 -25.97 -1.34
N LYS A 389 -19.57 -25.81 -1.65
CA LYS A 389 -18.76 -26.86 -2.30
C LYS A 389 -17.29 -26.52 -2.29
N THR A 390 -16.55 -27.40 -1.63
CA THR A 390 -15.13 -27.72 -1.79
C THR A 390 -14.15 -26.56 -1.59
N SER A 391 -13.74 -26.37 -0.35
CA SER A 391 -12.41 -25.89 -0.06
C SER A 391 -11.42 -26.79 -0.79
N LEU A 392 -10.69 -26.24 -1.73
CA LEU A 392 -9.48 -26.86 -2.22
C LEU A 392 -8.49 -26.80 -1.05
N THR A 393 -8.50 -27.83 -0.24
CA THR A 393 -7.57 -28.01 0.86
C THR A 393 -6.23 -28.37 0.23
N ILE A 394 -5.37 -27.38 0.04
CA ILE A 394 -3.94 -27.65 -0.09
C ILE A 394 -3.53 -28.19 1.29
N PRO A 395 -2.95 -29.38 1.40
CA PRO A 395 -2.60 -29.94 2.68
C PRO A 395 -1.41 -29.19 3.29
N PHE A 396 -1.68 -28.18 4.09
CA PHE A 396 -0.75 -27.73 5.11
C PHE A 396 -0.97 -28.63 6.34
N GLY A 397 0.11 -29.25 6.81
CA GLY A 397 0.11 -30.16 7.94
C GLY A 397 -0.66 -29.61 9.13
N GLY A 398 -1.50 -30.44 9.69
CA GLY A 398 -2.48 -30.08 10.69
C GLY A 398 -1.89 -29.62 12.01
N VAL A 399 -2.53 -28.65 12.63
CA VAL A 399 -2.50 -28.46 14.09
C VAL A 399 -3.93 -28.20 14.57
N GLY A 400 -4.26 -28.87 15.67
CA GLY A 400 -5.56 -29.10 16.22
C GLY A 400 -6.33 -27.87 16.72
N ARG A 401 -7.63 -28.05 16.75
CA ARG A 401 -8.64 -27.20 17.39
C ARG A 401 -8.44 -27.12 18.90
N ARG A 402 -8.67 -25.97 19.49
CA ARG A 402 -9.07 -25.82 20.90
C ARG A 402 -10.41 -25.07 21.01
N PRO A 403 -11.16 -25.33 22.08
CA PRO A 403 -12.57 -25.00 22.20
C PRO A 403 -12.84 -23.59 22.77
N ASP A 404 -14.11 -23.21 22.63
CA ASP A 404 -14.78 -22.01 23.10
C ASP A 404 -14.57 -21.73 24.59
N GLU A 405 -14.38 -20.46 24.94
CA GLU A 405 -14.75 -19.94 26.25
C GLU A 405 -15.39 -18.56 26.12
N ASN A 406 -16.55 -18.48 26.78
CA ASN A 406 -17.38 -17.30 27.03
C ASN A 406 -16.72 -16.35 28.01
N GLU A 407 -17.13 -15.09 27.94
CA GLU A 407 -17.59 -14.24 29.05
C GLU A 407 -17.10 -12.80 28.99
N ASN A 408 -18.00 -11.99 29.12
CA ASN A 408 -18.71 -11.19 30.15
C ASN A 408 -18.27 -9.72 30.16
N GLU A 409 -19.28 -8.93 29.93
CA GLU A 409 -19.34 -7.47 30.08
C GLU A 409 -19.17 -7.06 31.54
N ASN A 410 -18.52 -5.93 31.77
CA ASN A 410 -18.94 -5.00 32.83
C ASN A 410 -18.51 -3.56 32.49
N GLU A 411 -19.49 -2.71 32.44
CA GLU A 411 -19.41 -1.25 32.35
C GLU A 411 -18.89 -0.65 33.65
N ASN A 412 -18.15 0.44 33.54
CA ASN A 412 -18.28 1.55 34.48
C ASN A 412 -17.81 2.87 33.88
N GLU A 413 -18.74 3.82 33.89
CA GLU A 413 -18.58 5.21 33.51
C GLU A 413 -17.75 5.97 34.55
N ASN A 414 -16.93 6.89 34.09
CA ASN A 414 -16.71 8.16 34.80
C ASN A 414 -16.25 9.26 33.83
N GLU A 415 -17.10 10.26 33.71
CA GLU A 415 -16.87 11.49 32.96
C GLU A 415 -15.92 12.41 33.74
N THR A 416 -14.95 12.97 33.02
CA THR A 416 -14.41 14.29 33.42
C THR A 416 -14.09 15.11 32.17
N LYS A 417 -14.79 16.22 32.02
CA LYS A 417 -14.69 17.18 30.92
C LYS A 417 -13.39 17.97 31.00
N THR A 418 -12.57 17.90 29.96
CA THR A 418 -11.59 18.96 29.66
C THR A 418 -11.68 19.30 28.17
N LYS A 419 -12.25 20.46 27.87
CA LYS A 419 -12.26 21.05 26.53
C LYS A 419 -10.84 21.48 26.15
N THR A 420 -10.22 20.83 25.17
CA THR A 420 -9.00 21.32 24.54
C THR A 420 -9.06 21.06 23.04
N ARG A 421 -8.64 22.02 22.30
CA ARG A 421 -8.35 22.28 20.88
C ARG A 421 -8.00 21.06 19.97
N ARG A 422 -8.71 19.90 20.06
CA ARG A 422 -8.39 18.63 19.40
C ARG A 422 -9.42 18.18 18.34
N ASP A 423 -10.18 19.09 17.77
CA ASP A 423 -11.34 18.70 16.94
C ASP A 423 -11.04 18.47 15.44
N ARG A 424 -9.77 18.41 15.02
CA ARG A 424 -9.44 18.25 13.59
C ARG A 424 -8.31 17.23 13.38
N LEU A 425 -8.70 16.00 13.06
CA LEU A 425 -7.76 14.88 12.85
C LEU A 425 -7.82 14.32 11.43
N TRP A 426 -6.66 13.93 10.91
CA TRP A 426 -6.44 13.30 9.62
C TRP A 426 -5.77 11.94 9.77
N VAL A 427 -6.18 10.95 8.97
CA VAL A 427 -5.50 9.64 8.93
C VAL A 427 -4.83 9.45 7.58
N PHE A 428 -3.51 9.29 7.61
CA PHE A 428 -2.69 8.97 6.45
C PHE A 428 -2.21 7.54 6.53
N SER A 429 -2.20 6.83 5.40
CA SER A 429 -1.53 5.54 5.29
C SER A 429 -0.46 5.63 4.20
N ARG A 430 0.81 5.44 4.59
CA ARG A 430 1.95 5.35 3.67
C ARG A 430 2.21 3.90 3.24
N ARG A 431 2.69 3.74 2.01
CA ARG A 431 3.29 2.49 1.51
C ARG A 431 4.58 2.13 2.24
#